data_d48274546f7b9e6b9f4fb8e605eb1c58
#
_entry.id   d48274546f7b9e6b9f4fb8e605eb1c58
#
_cell.length_a   1.000
_cell.length_b   1.000
_cell.length_c   1.000
_cell.angle_alpha   90.00
_cell.angle_beta   90.00
_cell.angle_gamma   90.00
#
_symmetry.space_group_name_H-M   'P 1'
#
loop_
_entity.id
_entity.type
_entity.pdbx_description
1 polymer ?
#
loop_
_entity_poly.entity_id
_entity_poly.type
_entity_poly.pdbx_seq_one_letter_code
_entity_poly.pdbx_strand_id
1 'polypeptide(L)'
;MKSFDKDPQRRSVVVPRSDQYGAFGTSLVLLPDETLLCGYMFQDLQRNVYEKRIIASSDRGRSWSPPRVVYEMPVANGRADSLTRLSDGRIALIRQNIIHPDSLGKTSLNGFNVSYSTDDANTWSDPVALAEEGTVPWCNRIVETAQGPWVITCRAPGNPEYQASRPNPKFVMQYRSMDQGRTWQGPQVIAEDPVLKLTEPSTIRLRDDRLMTVMRETSYVNVPSYKILSEDGGETWSALEELPFIGHELCLGQLQSGRIMIGLRNMGGYSGSMAWVGDPDEDCGYQVCATLRSQTPPTISDDALKVATAGQGETILYHLRTPESPDSTVRIDAELRCLANRGNACAIHVARCGWISFHPDRVELPRCDGLSAPVDGDRFHRYEIVRESGRLTVSMDGQQILAADPPVDPEKVGPTRFGNIYYDDFNAFGTQSPSRGELDAEAEGEAQWRLVKMVIDNPNHPRHEFQWEAASGQLPNQYEEDRLIEIDNNYGYSSYWAGQVHWVQFADGEIFLVSGRQFNRDDGKRCGWLLGCRLSEDDFGIG
;
A
#
# COMPACT_ATOMS: atom_id res chain seq x y z
N MET A 1 -7.49 -14.64 -7.65
CA MET A 1 -6.55 -14.43 -6.52
C MET A 1 -6.88 -15.39 -5.38
N LYS A 2 -5.86 -16.04 -4.80
CA LYS A 2 -6.06 -16.82 -3.58
C LYS A 2 -6.39 -15.90 -2.40
N SER A 3 -7.38 -16.27 -1.58
CA SER A 3 -7.72 -15.55 -0.36
C SER A 3 -7.72 -16.49 0.84
N PHE A 4 -7.04 -16.08 1.92
CA PHE A 4 -7.01 -16.79 3.20
C PHE A 4 -7.78 -16.05 4.30
N ASP A 5 -8.49 -15.00 3.95
CA ASP A 5 -9.25 -14.17 4.89
C ASP A 5 -10.20 -14.97 5.77
N LYS A 6 -10.85 -15.99 5.22
CA LYS A 6 -11.84 -16.83 5.91
C LYS A 6 -11.38 -18.27 6.11
N ASP A 7 -10.12 -18.60 5.88
CA ASP A 7 -9.60 -19.96 6.04
C ASP A 7 -9.26 -20.25 7.51
N PRO A 8 -10.09 -21.02 8.26
CA PRO A 8 -9.87 -21.26 9.67
C PRO A 8 -8.65 -22.16 9.96
N GLN A 9 -8.15 -22.89 8.97
CA GLN A 9 -6.97 -23.74 9.15
C GLN A 9 -5.68 -22.93 9.12
N ARG A 10 -5.69 -21.80 8.43
CA ARG A 10 -4.53 -20.92 8.27
C ARG A 10 -4.54 -19.73 9.22
N ARG A 11 -5.70 -19.41 9.81
CA ARG A 11 -5.89 -18.24 10.66
C ARG A 11 -5.76 -18.56 12.15
N SER A 12 -5.22 -17.64 12.90
CA SER A 12 -5.19 -17.68 14.37
C SER A 12 -5.39 -16.27 14.94
N VAL A 13 -5.85 -16.22 16.19
CA VAL A 13 -5.99 -14.95 16.92
C VAL A 13 -4.69 -14.68 17.68
N VAL A 14 -4.07 -13.55 17.42
CA VAL A 14 -2.85 -13.08 18.11
C VAL A 14 -3.24 -12.15 19.26
N VAL A 15 -4.06 -11.13 18.98
CA VAL A 15 -4.72 -10.30 19.99
C VAL A 15 -6.20 -10.24 19.67
N PRO A 16 -7.09 -10.65 20.59
CA PRO A 16 -8.52 -10.72 20.30
C PRO A 16 -9.15 -9.35 20.09
N ARG A 17 -10.27 -9.34 19.38
CA ARG A 17 -11.09 -8.14 19.17
C ARG A 17 -11.71 -7.69 20.48
N SER A 18 -11.70 -6.38 20.73
CA SER A 18 -12.37 -5.75 21.87
C SER A 18 -12.87 -4.36 21.47
N ASP A 19 -13.91 -3.89 22.15
CA ASP A 19 -14.36 -2.50 22.09
C ASP A 19 -13.76 -1.61 23.20
N GLN A 20 -12.95 -2.21 24.08
CA GLN A 20 -12.30 -1.52 25.20
C GLN A 20 -10.86 -1.11 24.89
N TYR A 21 -10.24 -1.70 23.88
CA TYR A 21 -8.87 -1.41 23.50
C TYR A 21 -8.62 -1.52 22.00
N GLY A 22 -7.48 -0.95 21.56
CA GLY A 22 -6.92 -1.14 20.23
C GLY A 22 -5.55 -1.81 20.29
N ALA A 23 -5.26 -2.72 19.35
CA ALA A 23 -3.95 -3.31 19.12
C ALA A 23 -3.51 -3.03 17.68
N PHE A 24 -2.32 -2.44 17.51
CA PHE A 24 -1.83 -1.94 16.22
C PHE A 24 -0.31 -2.09 16.12
N GLY A 25 0.25 -1.78 14.95
CA GLY A 25 1.68 -1.57 14.76
C GLY A 25 2.50 -2.79 15.18
N THR A 26 2.35 -3.89 14.44
CA THR A 26 3.01 -5.14 14.76
C THR A 26 4.49 -5.14 14.38
N SER A 27 5.28 -5.97 15.04
CA SER A 27 6.59 -6.43 14.59
C SER A 27 6.82 -7.86 15.06
N LEU A 28 7.48 -8.69 14.24
CA LEU A 28 7.78 -10.07 14.55
C LEU A 28 9.27 -10.32 14.57
N VAL A 29 9.71 -11.12 15.55
CA VAL A 29 11.06 -11.67 15.63
C VAL A 29 10.96 -13.17 15.88
N LEU A 30 11.77 -13.96 15.18
CA LEU A 30 11.94 -15.38 15.41
C LEU A 30 13.25 -15.62 16.17
N LEU A 31 13.14 -16.26 17.35
CA LEU A 31 14.29 -16.67 18.15
C LEU A 31 14.90 -17.98 17.63
N PRO A 32 16.14 -18.34 18.03
CA PRO A 32 16.81 -19.56 17.55
C PRO A 32 16.10 -20.87 17.92
N ASP A 33 15.31 -20.87 18.99
CA ASP A 33 14.48 -21.99 19.45
C ASP A 33 13.09 -22.02 18.79
N GLU A 34 12.90 -21.24 17.73
CA GLU A 34 11.64 -21.04 17.02
C GLU A 34 10.55 -20.35 17.85
N THR A 35 10.86 -19.77 19.01
CA THR A 35 9.92 -18.90 19.72
C THR A 35 9.68 -17.62 18.95
N LEU A 36 8.41 -17.28 18.72
CA LEU A 36 7.98 -16.02 18.14
C LEU A 36 7.87 -14.95 19.23
N LEU A 37 8.42 -13.77 18.96
CA LEU A 37 8.11 -12.56 19.72
C LEU A 37 7.29 -11.62 18.83
N CYS A 38 6.12 -11.22 19.30
CA CYS A 38 5.28 -10.22 18.63
C CYS A 38 5.21 -8.96 19.47
N GLY A 39 5.81 -7.89 18.97
CA GLY A 39 5.68 -6.56 19.55
C GLY A 39 4.50 -5.83 18.90
N TYR A 40 3.70 -5.13 19.70
CA TYR A 40 2.59 -4.32 19.20
C TYR A 40 2.30 -3.13 20.11
N MET A 41 1.64 -2.12 19.55
CA MET A 41 1.12 -1.01 20.31
C MET A 41 -0.28 -1.34 20.81
N PHE A 42 -0.51 -1.19 22.10
CA PHE A 42 -1.81 -1.35 22.75
C PHE A 42 -2.33 0.02 23.18
N GLN A 43 -3.58 0.32 22.87
CA GLN A 43 -4.28 1.50 23.32
C GLN A 43 -5.40 1.10 24.29
N ASP A 44 -5.28 1.51 25.54
CA ASP A 44 -6.39 1.43 26.51
C ASP A 44 -7.34 2.60 26.24
N LEU A 45 -8.54 2.30 25.78
CA LEU A 45 -9.54 3.32 25.40
C LEU A 45 -10.23 3.96 26.63
N GLN A 46 -10.16 3.32 27.80
CA GLN A 46 -10.73 3.86 29.04
C GLN A 46 -9.74 4.80 29.74
N ARG A 47 -8.49 4.35 29.90
CA ARG A 47 -7.41 5.14 30.51
C ARG A 47 -6.81 6.18 29.57
N ASN A 48 -7.06 6.05 28.26
CA ASN A 48 -6.46 6.86 27.20
C ASN A 48 -4.92 6.86 27.23
N VAL A 49 -4.33 5.71 27.45
CA VAL A 49 -2.89 5.50 27.44
C VAL A 49 -2.49 4.49 26.36
N TYR A 50 -1.26 4.61 25.92
CA TYR A 50 -0.66 3.67 24.96
C TYR A 50 0.47 2.91 25.64
N GLU A 51 0.56 1.61 25.35
CA GLU A 51 1.60 0.73 25.85
C GLU A 51 2.25 -0.01 24.70
N LYS A 52 3.58 -0.04 24.67
CA LYS A 52 4.29 -1.02 23.86
C LYS A 52 4.28 -2.34 24.59
N ARG A 53 3.68 -3.35 23.97
CA ARG A 53 3.58 -4.70 24.53
C ARG A 53 4.31 -5.72 23.68
N ILE A 54 4.81 -6.77 24.32
CA ILE A 54 5.40 -7.95 23.68
C ILE A 54 4.71 -9.19 24.22
N ILE A 55 4.36 -10.10 23.31
CA ILE A 55 3.85 -11.44 23.59
C ILE A 55 4.75 -12.47 22.91
N ALA A 56 4.82 -13.67 23.47
CA ALA A 56 5.63 -14.76 22.95
C ALA A 56 4.76 -15.98 22.62
N SER A 57 5.18 -16.74 21.61
CA SER A 57 4.57 -18.03 21.25
C SER A 57 5.65 -19.06 20.99
N SER A 58 5.58 -20.20 21.68
CA SER A 58 6.45 -21.37 21.48
C SER A 58 5.81 -22.45 20.61
N ASP A 59 4.62 -22.21 20.07
CA ASP A 59 3.85 -23.16 19.27
C ASP A 59 3.51 -22.59 17.87
N ARG A 60 4.43 -21.75 17.36
CA ARG A 60 4.33 -21.12 16.03
C ARG A 60 3.07 -20.25 15.85
N GLY A 61 2.71 -19.48 16.89
CA GLY A 61 1.59 -18.53 16.83
C GLY A 61 0.20 -19.16 16.97
N ARG A 62 0.10 -20.40 17.49
CA ARG A 62 -1.19 -21.01 17.83
C ARG A 62 -1.73 -20.50 19.16
N SER A 63 -0.84 -20.29 20.13
CA SER A 63 -1.15 -19.65 21.40
C SER A 63 -0.09 -18.62 21.77
N TRP A 64 -0.45 -17.68 22.65
CA TRP A 64 0.41 -16.55 23.03
C TRP A 64 0.44 -16.37 24.53
N SER A 65 1.59 -15.98 25.03
CA SER A 65 1.80 -15.63 26.44
C SER A 65 0.94 -14.41 26.85
N PRO A 66 0.73 -14.18 28.14
CA PRO A 66 0.28 -12.89 28.63
C PRO A 66 1.19 -11.75 28.14
N PRO A 67 0.63 -10.56 27.84
CA PRO A 67 1.42 -9.44 27.37
C PRO A 67 2.34 -8.87 28.44
N ARG A 68 3.58 -8.54 28.05
CA ARG A 68 4.53 -7.77 28.86
C ARG A 68 4.55 -6.34 28.37
N VAL A 69 4.42 -5.38 29.28
CA VAL A 69 4.54 -3.95 28.96
C VAL A 69 6.03 -3.58 28.94
N VAL A 70 6.48 -3.04 27.82
CA VAL A 70 7.87 -2.54 27.66
C VAL A 70 7.96 -1.10 28.15
N TYR A 71 6.98 -0.27 27.77
CA TYR A 71 6.83 1.10 28.25
C TYR A 71 5.40 1.61 28.03
N GLU A 72 5.03 2.64 28.76
CA GLU A 72 3.75 3.33 28.68
C GLU A 72 3.96 4.76 28.19
N MET A 73 3.02 5.28 27.40
CA MET A 73 2.99 6.65 26.92
C MET A 73 1.60 7.27 27.14
N PRO A 74 1.50 8.51 27.61
CA PRO A 74 0.21 9.15 27.87
C PRO A 74 -0.57 9.47 26.60
N VAL A 75 0.12 9.75 25.50
CA VAL A 75 -0.45 9.95 24.16
C VAL A 75 0.60 9.54 23.15
N ALA A 76 0.28 8.63 22.25
CA ALA A 76 1.22 8.25 21.22
C ALA A 76 0.54 7.97 19.88
N ASN A 77 1.20 8.42 18.85
CA ASN A 77 0.99 7.95 17.49
C ASN A 77 2.16 7.05 17.05
N GLY A 78 2.74 6.31 18.02
CA GLY A 78 3.88 5.42 17.83
C GLY A 78 3.48 4.12 17.14
N ARG A 79 3.18 4.19 15.84
CA ARG A 79 2.73 3.02 15.07
C ARG A 79 3.84 2.16 14.54
N ALA A 80 5.07 2.62 14.59
CA ALA A 80 6.16 2.03 13.85
C ALA A 80 7.33 1.56 14.72
N ASP A 81 7.08 1.33 16.00
CA ASP A 81 8.08 0.70 16.85
C ASP A 81 8.35 -0.72 16.36
N SER A 82 9.58 -0.99 15.96
CA SER A 82 9.94 -2.28 15.38
C SER A 82 10.99 -3.02 16.20
N LEU A 83 10.88 -4.33 16.20
CA LEU A 83 11.87 -5.26 16.75
C LEU A 83 12.76 -5.77 15.61
N THR A 84 14.06 -5.85 15.89
CA THR A 84 15.02 -6.50 15.00
C THR A 84 15.90 -7.42 15.82
N ARG A 85 16.02 -8.70 15.43
CA ARG A 85 17.01 -9.60 15.99
C ARG A 85 18.34 -9.38 15.26
N LEU A 86 19.40 -9.13 16.02
CA LEU A 86 20.75 -8.89 15.51
C LEU A 86 21.56 -10.19 15.48
N SER A 87 22.65 -10.22 14.71
CA SER A 87 23.51 -11.40 14.55
C SER A 87 24.23 -11.79 15.85
N ASP A 88 24.48 -10.84 16.74
CA ASP A 88 25.07 -11.06 18.06
C ASP A 88 24.08 -11.58 19.12
N GLY A 89 22.83 -11.82 18.73
CA GLY A 89 21.76 -12.32 19.57
C GLY A 89 20.94 -11.24 20.28
N ARG A 90 21.38 -9.97 20.27
CA ARG A 90 20.57 -8.88 20.81
C ARG A 90 19.29 -8.69 20.03
N ILE A 91 18.26 -8.18 20.71
CA ILE A 91 17.04 -7.67 20.09
C ILE A 91 17.06 -6.15 20.21
N ALA A 92 17.00 -5.46 19.08
CA ALA A 92 16.87 -4.02 19.03
C ALA A 92 15.39 -3.64 18.98
N LEU A 93 14.98 -2.65 19.77
CA LEU A 93 13.67 -2.00 19.71
C LEU A 93 13.88 -0.57 19.24
N ILE A 94 13.45 -0.28 18.03
CA ILE A 94 13.42 1.08 17.50
C ILE A 94 12.15 1.75 18.01
N ARG A 95 12.32 2.84 18.75
CA ARG A 95 11.22 3.63 19.33
C ARG A 95 11.00 4.88 18.51
N GLN A 96 9.78 5.07 18.05
CA GLN A 96 9.35 6.25 17.31
C GLN A 96 8.27 6.96 18.12
N ASN A 97 8.70 7.78 19.07
CA ASN A 97 7.80 8.55 19.92
C ASN A 97 7.26 9.74 19.13
N ILE A 98 6.11 9.58 18.51
CA ILE A 98 5.38 10.66 17.88
C ILE A 98 4.37 11.19 18.89
N ILE A 99 4.63 12.37 19.44
CA ILE A 99 3.63 13.12 20.22
C ILE A 99 3.09 14.21 19.31
N HIS A 100 1.79 14.18 19.03
CA HIS A 100 1.14 15.26 18.31
C HIS A 100 1.09 16.51 19.19
N PRO A 101 1.59 17.66 18.71
CA PRO A 101 1.57 18.93 19.47
C PRO A 101 0.16 19.34 19.94
N ASP A 102 -0.86 19.03 19.14
CA ASP A 102 -2.24 19.44 19.38
C ASP A 102 -2.92 18.71 20.55
N SER A 103 -2.38 17.57 21.00
CA SER A 103 -3.00 16.76 22.05
C SER A 103 -2.49 17.08 23.46
N LEU A 104 -1.38 17.79 23.62
CA LEU A 104 -0.76 18.10 24.93
C LEU A 104 -0.38 19.56 25.14
N GLY A 105 -0.64 20.45 24.19
CA GLY A 105 -0.45 21.90 24.40
C GLY A 105 0.99 22.39 24.57
N LYS A 106 2.02 21.55 24.52
CA LYS A 106 3.45 21.92 24.47
C LYS A 106 4.38 20.69 24.46
N THR A 107 5.46 20.81 23.67
CA THR A 107 6.65 19.95 23.60
C THR A 107 6.41 18.52 23.12
N SER A 108 6.65 18.35 21.85
CA SER A 108 6.88 17.05 21.26
C SER A 108 8.13 16.42 21.87
N LEU A 109 7.98 15.37 22.66
CA LEU A 109 9.08 14.42 22.87
C LEU A 109 9.19 13.56 21.61
N ASN A 110 9.60 14.16 20.52
CA ASN A 110 9.91 13.47 19.28
C ASN A 110 11.28 12.84 19.46
N GLY A 111 11.32 11.59 19.89
CA GLY A 111 12.55 10.84 20.03
C GLY A 111 12.58 9.68 19.05
N PHE A 112 13.64 9.62 18.26
CA PHE A 112 14.00 8.45 17.49
C PHE A 112 15.17 7.77 18.19
N ASN A 113 14.88 6.65 18.86
CA ASN A 113 15.82 5.99 19.75
C ASN A 113 15.83 4.49 19.52
N VAL A 114 16.95 3.86 19.85
CA VAL A 114 17.08 2.40 19.89
C VAL A 114 17.41 1.95 21.30
N SER A 115 16.71 0.94 21.79
CA SER A 115 17.06 0.19 22.99
C SER A 115 17.39 -1.25 22.62
N TYR A 116 18.28 -1.87 23.40
CA TYR A 116 18.73 -3.24 23.16
C TYR A 116 18.35 -4.15 24.33
N SER A 117 17.98 -5.39 24.00
CA SER A 117 17.78 -6.47 24.96
C SER A 117 18.78 -7.60 24.69
N THR A 118 19.32 -8.20 25.75
CA THR A 118 20.20 -9.37 25.70
C THR A 118 19.56 -10.61 26.33
N ASP A 119 18.29 -10.54 26.69
CA ASP A 119 17.54 -11.55 27.44
C ASP A 119 16.14 -11.81 26.82
N ASP A 120 16.09 -11.94 25.51
CA ASP A 120 14.88 -12.23 24.73
C ASP A 120 13.72 -11.25 25.03
N ALA A 121 14.05 -9.96 25.01
CA ALA A 121 13.15 -8.83 25.24
C ALA A 121 12.53 -8.80 26.65
N ASN A 122 13.15 -9.41 27.68
CA ASN A 122 12.69 -9.30 29.06
C ASN A 122 13.08 -7.96 29.69
N THR A 123 14.33 -7.53 29.47
CA THR A 123 14.81 -6.22 29.90
C THR A 123 15.44 -5.44 28.77
N TRP A 124 15.55 -4.12 28.93
CA TRP A 124 16.00 -3.21 27.88
C TRP A 124 17.06 -2.25 28.40
N SER A 125 18.05 -1.96 27.58
CA SER A 125 19.03 -0.90 27.84
C SER A 125 18.37 0.48 27.85
N ASP A 126 19.07 1.46 28.38
CA ASP A 126 18.77 2.86 28.15
C ASP A 126 18.74 3.14 26.64
N PRO A 127 17.84 4.04 26.18
CA PRO A 127 17.71 4.36 24.76
C PRO A 127 18.92 5.14 24.25
N VAL A 128 19.40 4.76 23.08
CA VAL A 128 20.42 5.49 22.31
C VAL A 128 19.69 6.36 21.26
N ALA A 129 19.96 7.65 21.25
CA ALA A 129 19.38 8.56 20.26
C ALA A 129 19.93 8.26 18.86
N LEU A 130 19.02 8.19 17.87
CA LEU A 130 19.35 8.05 16.45
C LEU A 130 19.35 9.37 15.72
N ALA A 131 18.51 10.31 16.15
CA ALA A 131 18.39 11.62 15.55
C ALA A 131 18.00 12.65 16.59
N GLU A 132 18.23 13.92 16.26
CA GLU A 132 17.86 15.06 17.10
C GLU A 132 16.34 15.15 17.32
N GLU A 133 15.93 15.85 18.39
CA GLU A 133 14.51 16.15 18.66
C GLU A 133 13.82 16.81 17.47
N GLY A 134 12.58 16.41 17.21
CA GLY A 134 11.78 16.94 16.10
C GLY A 134 11.83 16.10 14.84
N THR A 135 12.69 15.10 14.74
CA THR A 135 12.71 14.14 13.64
C THR A 135 11.74 12.98 13.91
N VAL A 136 10.83 12.73 12.99
CA VAL A 136 9.90 11.60 13.07
C VAL A 136 10.16 10.67 11.89
N PRO A 137 11.19 9.84 11.96
CA PRO A 137 11.44 8.87 10.91
C PRO A 137 10.50 7.68 11.08
N TRP A 138 9.97 7.21 9.97
CA TRP A 138 9.33 5.91 9.89
C TRP A 138 10.37 4.93 9.38
N CYS A 139 10.68 3.90 10.16
CA CYS A 139 11.65 2.88 9.78
C CYS A 139 11.14 1.49 10.16
N ASN A 140 11.69 0.47 9.53
CA ASN A 140 11.24 -0.90 9.73
C ASN A 140 12.20 -1.72 10.60
N ARG A 141 13.51 -1.66 10.38
CA ARG A 141 14.49 -2.48 11.08
C ARG A 141 15.91 -1.92 11.03
N ILE A 142 16.80 -2.48 11.84
CA ILE A 142 18.24 -2.36 11.69
C ILE A 142 18.72 -3.43 10.71
N VAL A 143 19.59 -3.06 9.79
CA VAL A 143 20.23 -3.96 8.83
C VAL A 143 21.73 -3.96 9.04
N GLU A 144 22.30 -5.14 9.33
CA GLU A 144 23.73 -5.36 9.47
C GLU A 144 24.31 -5.64 8.09
N THR A 145 25.15 -4.74 7.57
CA THR A 145 25.75 -4.91 6.24
C THR A 145 26.94 -5.88 6.28
N ALA A 146 27.29 -6.48 5.13
CA ALA A 146 28.47 -7.33 5.01
C ALA A 146 29.78 -6.54 5.19
N GLN A 147 29.76 -5.25 4.87
CA GLN A 147 30.90 -4.34 4.97
C GLN A 147 31.16 -3.85 6.41
N GLY A 148 30.29 -4.21 7.36
CA GLY A 148 30.41 -3.93 8.80
C GLY A 148 29.50 -2.84 9.35
N PRO A 149 29.20 -1.73 8.66
CA PRO A 149 28.25 -0.74 9.15
C PRO A 149 26.85 -1.31 9.35
N TRP A 150 26.11 -0.76 10.31
CA TRP A 150 24.68 -0.99 10.43
C TRP A 150 23.90 0.15 9.79
N VAL A 151 22.77 -0.15 9.19
CA VAL A 151 21.93 0.80 8.45
C VAL A 151 20.51 0.77 8.98
N ILE A 152 19.92 1.96 9.14
CA ILE A 152 18.48 2.14 9.33
C ILE A 152 17.98 3.06 8.23
N THR A 153 17.05 2.58 7.41
CA THR A 153 16.38 3.44 6.43
C THR A 153 15.08 4.00 7.00
N CYS A 154 14.77 5.23 6.66
CA CYS A 154 13.63 5.95 7.19
C CYS A 154 13.08 6.98 6.20
N ARG A 155 11.87 7.46 6.44
CA ARG A 155 11.29 8.56 5.66
C ARG A 155 11.93 9.90 6.01
N ALA A 156 11.71 10.89 5.15
CA ALA A 156 12.10 12.29 5.41
C ALA A 156 11.59 12.79 6.78
N PRO A 157 12.37 13.67 7.44
CA PRO A 157 11.94 14.31 8.69
C PRO A 157 10.62 15.07 8.53
N GLY A 158 9.81 15.04 9.59
CA GLY A 158 8.57 15.83 9.65
C GLY A 158 8.76 17.31 9.91
N ASN A 159 10.01 17.78 10.07
CA ASN A 159 10.32 19.17 10.37
C ASN A 159 9.92 20.09 9.20
N PRO A 160 9.03 21.11 9.43
CA PRO A 160 8.57 22.00 8.38
C PRO A 160 9.70 22.80 7.69
N GLU A 161 10.73 23.22 8.42
CA GLU A 161 11.87 23.96 7.86
C GLU A 161 12.68 23.09 6.88
N TYR A 162 12.91 21.84 7.25
CA TYR A 162 13.61 20.89 6.39
C TYR A 162 12.78 20.54 5.14
N GLN A 163 11.46 20.40 5.29
CA GLN A 163 10.55 20.16 4.18
C GLN A 163 10.45 21.36 3.24
N ALA A 164 10.43 22.59 3.77
CA ALA A 164 10.36 23.82 2.96
C ALA A 164 11.63 24.09 2.13
N SER A 165 12.76 23.50 2.50
CA SER A 165 14.03 23.64 1.78
C SER A 165 14.13 22.81 0.48
N ARG A 166 13.14 21.96 0.20
CA ARG A 166 13.15 21.02 -0.94
C ARG A 166 11.89 21.15 -1.80
N PRO A 167 12.02 21.04 -3.14
CA PRO A 167 10.87 21.05 -4.05
C PRO A 167 9.87 19.93 -3.74
N ASN A 168 10.37 18.72 -3.40
CA ASN A 168 9.58 17.60 -2.93
C ASN A 168 10.07 17.15 -1.54
N PRO A 169 9.27 17.34 -0.48
CA PRO A 169 9.68 17.01 0.87
C PRO A 169 9.51 15.52 1.23
N LYS A 170 9.12 14.68 0.28
CA LYS A 170 8.89 13.25 0.48
C LYS A 170 9.99 12.42 -0.21
N PHE A 171 10.92 11.96 0.58
CA PHE A 171 12.08 11.17 0.15
C PHE A 171 12.47 10.17 1.24
N VAL A 172 13.34 9.23 0.88
CA VAL A 172 13.87 8.20 1.78
C VAL A 172 15.33 8.49 2.09
N MET A 173 15.70 8.29 3.34
CA MET A 173 17.05 8.53 3.85
C MET A 173 17.51 7.37 4.73
N GLN A 174 18.80 7.36 5.09
CA GLN A 174 19.39 6.39 5.98
C GLN A 174 20.23 7.05 7.07
N TYR A 175 20.33 6.34 8.21
CA TYR A 175 21.35 6.54 9.24
C TYR A 175 22.28 5.34 9.25
N ARG A 176 23.56 5.56 9.59
CA ARG A 176 24.58 4.53 9.64
C ARG A 176 25.26 4.50 10.98
N SER A 177 25.59 3.32 11.46
CA SER A 177 26.42 3.10 12.66
C SER A 177 27.66 2.31 12.29
N MET A 178 28.82 2.83 12.67
CA MET A 178 30.13 2.17 12.49
C MET A 178 30.56 1.39 13.72
N ASP A 179 29.79 1.42 14.81
CA ASP A 179 30.15 0.90 16.14
C ASP A 179 29.06 0.00 16.73
N GLN A 180 28.34 -0.73 15.86
CA GLN A 180 27.30 -1.71 16.21
C GLN A 180 26.14 -1.08 17.02
N GLY A 181 25.69 0.07 16.56
CA GLY A 181 24.51 0.75 17.10
C GLY A 181 24.74 1.58 18.35
N ARG A 182 26.01 1.83 18.76
CA ARG A 182 26.31 2.70 19.88
C ARG A 182 26.16 4.18 19.52
N THR A 183 26.55 4.54 18.32
CA THR A 183 26.33 5.88 17.75
C THR A 183 25.84 5.78 16.31
N TRP A 184 25.12 6.81 15.87
CA TRP A 184 24.53 6.86 14.54
C TRP A 184 24.88 8.17 13.84
N GLN A 185 25.15 8.09 12.54
CA GLN A 185 25.52 9.20 11.68
C GLN A 185 24.49 9.31 10.53
N GLY A 186 24.21 10.52 10.12
CA GLY A 186 23.26 10.82 9.05
C GLY A 186 22.44 12.06 9.36
N PRO A 187 21.33 12.32 8.62
CA PRO A 187 20.79 11.46 7.55
C PRO A 187 21.49 11.63 6.21
N GLN A 188 21.56 10.56 5.42
CA GLN A 188 21.92 10.56 4.02
C GLN A 188 20.67 10.24 3.19
N VAL A 189 20.40 11.01 2.13
CA VAL A 189 19.30 10.72 1.19
C VAL A 189 19.71 9.56 0.30
N ILE A 190 18.83 8.56 0.15
CA ILE A 190 19.08 7.35 -0.65
C ILE A 190 18.09 7.19 -1.80
N ALA A 191 16.93 7.81 -1.73
CA ALA A 191 15.96 7.85 -2.83
C ALA A 191 15.16 9.14 -2.76
N GLU A 192 15.16 9.88 -3.84
CA GLU A 192 14.33 11.07 -4.05
C GLU A 192 13.90 11.18 -5.51
N ASP A 193 12.79 11.85 -5.74
CA ASP A 193 12.24 12.09 -7.07
C ASP A 193 11.56 13.46 -7.08
N PRO A 194 11.56 14.21 -8.20
CA PRO A 194 10.93 15.52 -8.26
C PRO A 194 9.42 15.51 -7.99
N VAL A 195 8.76 14.40 -8.28
CA VAL A 195 7.29 14.27 -8.28
C VAL A 195 6.78 13.19 -7.33
N LEU A 196 7.45 12.02 -7.30
CA LEU A 196 7.03 10.89 -6.47
C LEU A 196 7.19 11.21 -4.97
N LYS A 197 6.16 10.89 -4.20
CA LYS A 197 6.14 11.12 -2.75
C LYS A 197 6.57 9.86 -2.00
N LEU A 198 7.88 9.57 -2.01
CA LEU A 198 8.47 8.36 -1.46
C LEU A 198 8.51 8.41 0.08
N THR A 199 8.15 7.27 0.72
CA THR A 199 8.12 7.18 2.18
C THR A 199 8.07 5.71 2.66
N GLU A 200 8.18 5.51 3.99
CA GLU A 200 8.01 4.21 4.68
C GLU A 200 8.83 3.07 4.07
N PRO A 201 10.17 3.21 4.07
CA PRO A 201 11.05 2.18 3.53
C PRO A 201 11.07 0.92 4.39
N SER A 202 11.29 -0.22 3.74
CA SER A 202 11.65 -1.49 4.36
C SER A 202 12.89 -2.03 3.68
N THR A 203 13.96 -2.23 4.45
CA THR A 203 15.28 -2.62 3.94
C THR A 203 15.72 -3.96 4.51
N ILE A 204 16.34 -4.78 3.67
CA ILE A 204 17.03 -6.00 4.08
C ILE A 204 18.41 -6.09 3.43
N ARG A 205 19.28 -6.94 4.02
CA ARG A 205 20.45 -7.50 3.35
C ARG A 205 20.03 -8.80 2.68
N LEU A 206 20.29 -8.91 1.40
CA LEU A 206 20.12 -10.14 0.63
C LEU A 206 21.26 -11.13 0.93
N ARG A 207 21.08 -12.38 0.56
CA ARG A 207 22.12 -13.42 0.78
C ARG A 207 23.40 -13.21 -0.03
N ASP A 208 23.32 -12.46 -1.10
CA ASP A 208 24.45 -12.04 -1.93
C ASP A 208 25.11 -10.74 -1.43
N ASP A 209 24.76 -10.34 -0.21
CA ASP A 209 25.27 -9.17 0.49
C ASP A 209 24.80 -7.80 -0.02
N ARG A 210 24.06 -7.75 -1.09
CA ARG A 210 23.39 -6.50 -1.53
C ARG A 210 22.36 -6.05 -0.50
N LEU A 211 22.09 -4.76 -0.44
CA LEU A 211 20.93 -4.23 0.26
C LEU A 211 19.80 -4.00 -0.72
N MET A 212 18.59 -4.34 -0.31
CA MET A 212 17.37 -4.02 -1.04
C MET A 212 16.46 -3.18 -0.15
N THR A 213 15.99 -2.06 -0.68
CA THR A 213 15.00 -1.21 -0.04
C THR A 213 13.77 -1.13 -0.91
N VAL A 214 12.60 -1.43 -0.33
CA VAL A 214 11.30 -1.17 -0.94
C VAL A 214 10.64 0.00 -0.23
N MET A 215 9.86 0.79 -0.94
CA MET A 215 9.21 1.98 -0.41
C MET A 215 7.88 2.24 -1.08
N ARG A 216 6.95 2.82 -0.32
CA ARG A 216 5.66 3.23 -0.87
C ARG A 216 5.74 4.60 -1.49
N GLU A 217 4.83 4.84 -2.43
CA GLU A 217 4.45 6.15 -2.91
C GLU A 217 3.16 6.63 -2.17
N THR A 218 3.11 7.87 -1.72
CA THR A 218 2.06 8.37 -0.82
C THR A 218 1.19 9.49 -1.40
N SER A 219 1.08 9.59 -2.72
CA SER A 219 0.14 10.53 -3.37
C SER A 219 -1.31 10.04 -3.34
N TYR A 220 -1.53 8.76 -3.06
CA TYR A 220 -2.85 8.09 -3.04
C TYR A 220 -3.60 8.11 -4.39
N VAL A 221 -2.86 8.10 -5.48
CA VAL A 221 -3.43 8.16 -6.84
C VAL A 221 -3.11 6.93 -7.69
N ASN A 222 -2.91 5.78 -7.06
CA ASN A 222 -2.57 4.51 -7.71
C ASN A 222 -1.26 4.56 -8.50
N VAL A 223 -0.25 5.17 -7.92
CA VAL A 223 1.15 5.04 -8.36
C VAL A 223 1.75 3.83 -7.65
N PRO A 224 2.58 3.00 -8.32
CA PRO A 224 3.14 1.79 -7.73
C PRO A 224 4.06 2.08 -6.54
N SER A 225 4.38 1.02 -5.80
CA SER A 225 5.52 1.03 -4.88
C SER A 225 6.83 0.89 -5.65
N TYR A 226 7.96 1.23 -5.03
CA TYR A 226 9.27 1.26 -5.67
C TYR A 226 10.30 0.44 -4.90
N LYS A 227 11.35 0.01 -5.59
CA LYS A 227 12.55 -0.61 -5.01
C LYS A 227 13.82 0.08 -5.47
N ILE A 228 14.88 -0.05 -4.67
CA ILE A 228 16.27 0.30 -5.00
C ILE A 228 17.20 -0.76 -4.43
N LEU A 229 18.38 -0.92 -5.03
CA LEU A 229 19.42 -1.85 -4.63
C LEU A 229 20.73 -1.10 -4.35
N SER A 230 21.52 -1.65 -3.42
CA SER A 230 22.90 -1.18 -3.15
C SER A 230 23.83 -2.38 -3.14
N GLU A 231 24.96 -2.28 -3.85
CA GLU A 231 26.01 -3.30 -3.93
C GLU A 231 27.17 -3.05 -2.96
N ASP A 232 27.20 -1.89 -2.33
CA ASP A 232 28.33 -1.39 -1.53
C ASP A 232 27.98 -1.13 -0.06
N GLY A 233 26.95 -1.82 0.44
CA GLY A 233 26.52 -1.72 1.84
C GLY A 233 25.83 -0.39 2.18
N GLY A 234 25.17 0.22 1.19
CA GLY A 234 24.39 1.43 1.38
C GLY A 234 25.16 2.74 1.17
N GLU A 235 26.37 2.69 0.58
CA GLU A 235 27.08 3.92 0.17
C GLU A 235 26.41 4.57 -1.04
N THR A 236 26.08 3.75 -2.05
CA THR A 236 25.34 4.17 -3.24
C THR A 236 24.15 3.26 -3.50
N TRP A 237 23.17 3.79 -4.23
CA TRP A 237 21.91 3.12 -4.53
C TRP A 237 21.55 3.23 -6.00
N SER A 238 20.86 2.21 -6.53
CA SER A 238 20.37 2.19 -7.91
C SER A 238 19.31 3.26 -8.16
N ALA A 239 18.94 3.44 -9.42
CA ALA A 239 17.71 4.15 -9.79
C ALA A 239 16.47 3.46 -9.20
N LEU A 240 15.36 4.21 -9.15
CA LEU A 240 14.05 3.69 -8.75
C LEU A 240 13.52 2.69 -9.78
N GLU A 241 13.07 1.54 -9.32
CA GLU A 241 12.38 0.52 -10.11
C GLU A 241 10.97 0.30 -9.56
N GLU A 242 10.00 0.15 -10.44
CA GLU A 242 8.60 -0.08 -10.07
C GLU A 242 8.38 -1.49 -9.54
N LEU A 243 7.54 -1.61 -8.51
CA LEU A 243 6.98 -2.88 -8.05
C LEU A 243 5.61 -3.13 -8.69
N PRO A 244 5.19 -4.39 -8.85
CA PRO A 244 3.99 -4.73 -9.62
C PRO A 244 2.67 -4.51 -8.86
N PHE A 245 2.65 -3.71 -7.82
CA PHE A 245 1.48 -3.48 -6.98
C PHE A 245 1.47 -2.09 -6.36
N ILE A 246 0.29 -1.69 -5.88
CA ILE A 246 0.08 -0.47 -5.10
C ILE A 246 0.00 -0.88 -3.63
N GLY A 247 1.08 -0.74 -2.89
CA GLY A 247 1.20 -1.20 -1.51
C GLY A 247 1.65 -0.12 -0.54
N HIS A 248 1.13 -0.15 0.68
CA HIS A 248 1.63 0.65 1.79
C HIS A 248 2.15 -0.22 2.91
N GLU A 249 2.97 0.36 3.81
CA GLU A 249 3.53 -0.32 4.98
C GLU A 249 4.19 -1.66 4.61
N LEU A 250 5.07 -1.62 3.62
CA LEU A 250 5.73 -2.78 3.07
C LEU A 250 6.61 -3.47 4.11
N CYS A 251 6.50 -4.78 4.22
CA CYS A 251 7.39 -5.61 5.03
C CYS A 251 8.16 -6.57 4.14
N LEU A 252 9.38 -6.19 3.77
CA LEU A 252 10.28 -6.94 2.92
C LEU A 252 11.04 -8.00 3.73
N GLY A 253 11.23 -9.18 3.18
CA GLY A 253 12.13 -10.21 3.69
C GLY A 253 12.56 -11.16 2.59
N GLN A 254 13.65 -11.90 2.80
CA GLN A 254 14.12 -12.92 1.86
C GLN A 254 13.78 -14.32 2.39
N LEU A 255 13.16 -15.13 1.56
CA LEU A 255 12.77 -16.50 1.82
C LEU A 255 13.97 -17.44 1.72
N GLN A 256 13.81 -18.67 2.24
CA GLN A 256 14.88 -19.68 2.17
C GLN A 256 15.22 -20.11 0.74
N SER A 257 14.30 -19.97 -0.20
CA SER A 257 14.56 -20.19 -1.63
C SER A 257 15.51 -19.15 -2.25
N GLY A 258 15.68 -18.00 -1.62
CA GLY A 258 16.39 -16.84 -2.18
C GLY A 258 15.45 -15.79 -2.77
N ARG A 259 14.18 -16.12 -3.02
CA ARG A 259 13.15 -15.16 -3.42
C ARG A 259 12.87 -14.15 -2.31
N ILE A 260 12.27 -13.03 -2.66
CA ILE A 260 11.78 -12.07 -1.67
C ILE A 260 10.27 -12.22 -1.48
N MET A 261 9.82 -11.99 -0.26
CA MET A 261 8.41 -11.83 0.05
C MET A 261 8.18 -10.42 0.60
N ILE A 262 7.14 -9.78 0.07
CA ILE A 262 6.67 -8.47 0.54
C ILE A 262 5.25 -8.63 1.06
N GLY A 263 5.09 -8.46 2.39
CA GLY A 263 3.80 -8.24 2.99
C GLY A 263 3.41 -6.78 2.84
N LEU A 264 2.16 -6.49 2.50
CA LEU A 264 1.73 -5.13 2.21
C LEU A 264 0.29 -4.87 2.64
N ARG A 265 -0.01 -3.60 2.92
CA ARG A 265 -1.39 -3.11 2.92
C ARG A 265 -1.79 -2.84 1.48
N ASN A 266 -2.85 -3.48 1.02
CA ASN A 266 -3.38 -3.24 -0.31
C ASN A 266 -4.00 -1.84 -0.41
N MET A 267 -3.57 -1.08 -1.39
CA MET A 267 -4.10 0.25 -1.70
C MET A 267 -4.77 0.32 -3.07
N GLY A 268 -4.65 -0.71 -3.89
CA GLY A 268 -5.34 -0.84 -5.17
C GLY A 268 -6.85 -1.13 -5.02
N GLY A 269 -7.26 -1.65 -3.86
CA GLY A 269 -8.65 -1.99 -3.56
C GLY A 269 -9.09 -1.47 -2.21
N TYR A 270 -9.63 -2.37 -1.38
CA TYR A 270 -9.97 -2.06 0.00
C TYR A 270 -8.78 -2.32 0.91
N SER A 271 -8.63 -1.49 1.95
CA SER A 271 -7.62 -1.72 2.97
C SER A 271 -7.71 -3.14 3.51
N GLY A 272 -6.71 -3.93 3.24
CA GLY A 272 -6.53 -5.29 3.66
C GLY A 272 -5.05 -5.62 3.62
N SER A 273 -4.70 -6.84 3.95
CA SER A 273 -3.32 -7.32 3.88
C SER A 273 -3.15 -8.25 2.71
N MET A 274 -2.08 -8.08 1.97
CA MET A 274 -1.66 -8.98 0.90
C MET A 274 -0.22 -9.40 1.10
N ALA A 275 0.18 -10.44 0.39
CA ALA A 275 1.56 -10.86 0.25
C ALA A 275 1.89 -11.11 -1.23
N TRP A 276 3.08 -10.71 -1.62
CA TRP A 276 3.67 -10.94 -2.94
C TRP A 276 5.02 -11.64 -2.79
N VAL A 277 5.33 -12.57 -3.71
CA VAL A 277 6.63 -13.23 -3.80
C VAL A 277 7.20 -13.07 -5.20
N GLY A 278 8.48 -12.73 -5.29
CA GLY A 278 9.19 -12.58 -6.56
C GLY A 278 10.71 -12.71 -6.40
N ASP A 279 11.43 -12.50 -7.49
CA ASP A 279 12.88 -12.47 -7.50
C ASP A 279 13.38 -11.05 -7.13
N PRO A 280 14.46 -10.88 -6.36
CA PRO A 280 15.04 -9.56 -6.09
C PRO A 280 15.34 -8.74 -7.35
N ASP A 281 15.76 -9.41 -8.41
CA ASP A 281 16.15 -8.79 -9.68
C ASP A 281 15.01 -8.77 -10.72
N GLU A 282 13.80 -9.23 -10.34
CA GLU A 282 12.64 -9.24 -11.25
C GLU A 282 12.22 -7.79 -11.56
N ASP A 283 12.25 -7.43 -12.83
CA ASP A 283 11.69 -6.18 -13.35
C ASP A 283 10.36 -6.50 -14.06
N CYS A 284 9.29 -6.51 -13.30
CA CYS A 284 7.94 -6.73 -13.84
C CYS A 284 7.17 -5.43 -14.11
N GLY A 285 7.72 -4.29 -13.72
CA GLY A 285 7.04 -3.00 -13.79
C GLY A 285 5.69 -3.00 -13.06
N TYR A 286 4.95 -1.92 -13.15
CA TYR A 286 3.60 -1.83 -12.60
C TYR A 286 2.62 -2.75 -13.37
N GLN A 287 1.83 -3.51 -12.62
CA GLN A 287 0.75 -4.35 -13.14
C GLN A 287 -0.61 -3.80 -12.71
N VAL A 288 -1.64 -4.08 -13.49
CA VAL A 288 -3.00 -3.66 -13.15
C VAL A 288 -3.48 -4.39 -11.91
N CYS A 289 -3.93 -3.63 -10.93
CA CYS A 289 -4.64 -4.12 -9.75
C CYS A 289 -6.14 -3.87 -9.92
N ALA A 290 -6.97 -4.59 -9.17
CA ALA A 290 -8.42 -4.43 -9.26
C ALA A 290 -9.08 -4.22 -7.90
N THR A 291 -10.21 -3.52 -7.91
CA THR A 291 -11.19 -3.50 -6.83
C THR A 291 -12.42 -4.27 -7.29
N LEU A 292 -12.57 -5.48 -6.77
CA LEU A 292 -13.67 -6.37 -7.16
C LEU A 292 -14.65 -6.54 -6.00
N ARG A 293 -15.68 -5.70 -5.97
CA ARG A 293 -16.80 -5.76 -5.01
C ARG A 293 -18.09 -6.00 -5.76
N SER A 294 -18.35 -7.20 -6.17
CA SER A 294 -19.62 -7.57 -6.79
C SER A 294 -19.99 -8.99 -6.39
N GLN A 295 -21.29 -9.24 -6.27
CA GLN A 295 -21.81 -10.60 -6.17
C GLN A 295 -21.65 -11.36 -7.48
N THR A 296 -21.53 -10.62 -8.59
CA THR A 296 -21.27 -11.18 -9.91
C THR A 296 -19.85 -10.80 -10.33
N PRO A 297 -18.87 -11.70 -10.16
CA PRO A 297 -17.49 -11.41 -10.57
C PRO A 297 -17.42 -11.17 -12.08
N PRO A 298 -16.49 -10.32 -12.54
CA PRO A 298 -16.29 -10.10 -13.97
C PRO A 298 -15.87 -11.42 -14.66
N THR A 299 -16.33 -11.61 -15.88
CA THR A 299 -16.05 -12.82 -16.67
C THR A 299 -15.68 -12.46 -18.10
N ILE A 300 -14.80 -13.27 -18.71
CA ILE A 300 -14.50 -13.15 -20.14
C ILE A 300 -15.33 -14.20 -20.90
N SER A 301 -16.15 -13.75 -21.83
CA SER A 301 -16.91 -14.61 -22.74
C SER A 301 -17.23 -13.85 -24.02
N ASP A 302 -17.30 -14.55 -25.15
CA ASP A 302 -17.58 -13.96 -26.46
C ASP A 302 -16.58 -12.83 -26.82
N ASP A 303 -15.30 -13.05 -26.54
CA ASP A 303 -14.18 -12.09 -26.73
C ASP A 303 -14.42 -10.73 -26.06
N ALA A 304 -15.11 -10.72 -24.92
CA ALA A 304 -15.34 -9.51 -24.14
C ALA A 304 -15.30 -9.79 -22.63
N LEU A 305 -14.76 -8.85 -21.87
CA LEU A 305 -14.88 -8.80 -20.41
C LEU A 305 -16.26 -8.24 -20.08
N LYS A 306 -17.10 -9.04 -19.45
CA LYS A 306 -18.41 -8.61 -18.94
C LYS A 306 -18.25 -8.08 -17.53
N VAL A 307 -18.72 -6.86 -17.32
CA VAL A 307 -18.69 -6.15 -16.04
C VAL A 307 -20.10 -5.69 -15.74
N ALA A 308 -20.67 -6.19 -14.66
CA ALA A 308 -22.03 -5.83 -14.25
C ALA A 308 -22.08 -5.55 -12.74
N THR A 309 -22.81 -4.52 -12.37
CA THR A 309 -23.13 -4.18 -10.98
C THR A 309 -24.63 -3.93 -10.83
N ALA A 310 -25.17 -4.40 -9.70
CA ALA A 310 -26.60 -4.30 -9.38
C ALA A 310 -26.92 -3.14 -8.41
N GLY A 311 -25.99 -2.23 -8.20
CA GLY A 311 -26.10 -1.15 -7.21
C GLY A 311 -25.64 -1.57 -5.80
N GLN A 312 -26.02 -0.79 -4.77
CA GLN A 312 -25.75 -1.11 -3.35
C GLN A 312 -24.27 -1.25 -2.98
N GLY A 313 -23.40 -0.44 -3.54
CA GLY A 313 -21.96 -0.42 -3.20
C GLY A 313 -21.14 -1.51 -3.89
N GLU A 314 -21.67 -2.14 -4.91
CA GLU A 314 -20.87 -2.99 -5.80
C GLU A 314 -19.95 -2.13 -6.65
N THR A 315 -18.74 -2.59 -6.85
CA THR A 315 -17.71 -1.90 -7.63
C THR A 315 -16.82 -2.92 -8.32
N ILE A 316 -16.57 -2.74 -9.60
CA ILE A 316 -15.59 -3.49 -10.38
C ILE A 316 -14.72 -2.47 -11.08
N LEU A 317 -13.50 -2.28 -10.57
CA LEU A 317 -12.54 -1.29 -11.04
C LEU A 317 -11.20 -1.92 -11.34
N TYR A 318 -10.64 -1.57 -12.48
CA TYR A 318 -9.29 -1.90 -12.87
C TYR A 318 -8.43 -0.64 -12.81
N HIS A 319 -7.42 -0.65 -11.95
CA HIS A 319 -6.53 0.49 -11.71
C HIS A 319 -5.41 0.49 -12.74
N LEU A 320 -5.43 1.47 -13.61
CA LEU A 320 -4.34 1.75 -14.54
C LEU A 320 -3.31 2.65 -13.85
N ARG A 321 -2.07 2.57 -14.30
CA ARG A 321 -1.03 3.45 -13.79
C ARG A 321 -1.42 4.91 -13.98
N THR A 322 -1.29 5.70 -12.92
CA THR A 322 -1.60 7.13 -12.98
C THR A 322 -0.36 7.91 -13.40
N PRO A 323 -0.47 8.91 -14.27
CA PRO A 323 0.64 9.78 -14.61
C PRO A 323 1.10 10.61 -13.40
N GLU A 324 2.39 10.65 -13.12
CA GLU A 324 2.96 11.38 -12.00
C GLU A 324 2.92 12.89 -12.21
N SER A 325 3.10 13.37 -13.45
CA SER A 325 3.22 14.79 -13.77
C SER A 325 1.94 15.36 -14.41
N PRO A 326 1.58 16.63 -14.11
CA PRO A 326 0.56 17.36 -14.86
C PRO A 326 0.88 17.50 -16.36
N ASP A 327 2.17 17.56 -16.69
CA ASP A 327 2.68 17.75 -18.07
C ASP A 327 2.73 16.43 -18.87
N SER A 328 2.35 15.30 -18.24
CA SER A 328 2.26 14.03 -18.96
C SER A 328 1.15 14.06 -19.99
N THR A 329 1.42 13.51 -21.17
CA THR A 329 0.39 13.18 -22.16
C THR A 329 -0.13 11.77 -21.87
N VAL A 330 -1.45 11.60 -21.79
CA VAL A 330 -2.10 10.31 -21.57
C VAL A 330 -2.97 10.01 -22.78
N ARG A 331 -2.77 8.84 -23.37
CA ARG A 331 -3.65 8.31 -24.43
C ARG A 331 -4.21 6.97 -23.99
N ILE A 332 -5.53 6.82 -24.06
CA ILE A 332 -6.25 5.58 -23.78
C ILE A 332 -7.05 5.20 -25.00
N ASP A 333 -6.80 4.02 -25.55
CA ASP A 333 -7.64 3.37 -26.55
C ASP A 333 -8.48 2.31 -25.84
N ALA A 334 -9.79 2.36 -25.99
CA ALA A 334 -10.70 1.37 -25.44
C ALA A 334 -11.73 0.93 -26.49
N GLU A 335 -11.95 -0.38 -26.58
CA GLU A 335 -13.07 -0.92 -27.35
C GLU A 335 -14.10 -1.48 -26.37
N LEU A 336 -15.27 -0.87 -26.33
CA LEU A 336 -16.31 -1.20 -25.37
C LEU A 336 -17.72 -0.98 -25.96
N ARG A 337 -18.71 -1.61 -25.32
CA ARG A 337 -20.12 -1.24 -25.42
C ARG A 337 -20.74 -1.14 -24.03
N CYS A 338 -21.71 -0.27 -23.89
CA CYS A 338 -22.47 -0.05 -22.67
C CYS A 338 -23.91 -0.48 -22.88
N LEU A 339 -24.38 -1.48 -22.17
CA LEU A 339 -25.74 -2.00 -22.28
C LEU A 339 -26.70 -1.32 -21.31
N ALA A 340 -26.19 -0.91 -20.14
CA ALA A 340 -26.92 -0.16 -19.13
C ALA A 340 -25.95 0.69 -18.29
N ASN A 341 -26.33 1.92 -17.99
CA ASN A 341 -25.58 2.79 -17.09
C ASN A 341 -26.52 3.74 -16.34
N ARG A 342 -26.57 3.55 -15.02
CA ARG A 342 -27.08 4.54 -14.07
C ARG A 342 -25.92 5.00 -13.20
N GLY A 343 -25.75 6.32 -13.10
CA GLY A 343 -24.54 6.88 -12.48
C GLY A 343 -23.32 6.65 -13.38
N ASN A 344 -22.17 6.36 -12.82
CA ASN A 344 -20.93 6.09 -13.54
C ASN A 344 -20.61 4.59 -13.63
N ALA A 345 -21.62 3.76 -13.86
CA ALA A 345 -21.46 2.31 -13.86
C ALA A 345 -20.66 1.77 -15.07
N CYS A 346 -20.51 2.55 -16.13
CA CYS A 346 -19.61 2.26 -17.24
C CYS A 346 -18.76 3.50 -17.54
N ALA A 347 -17.51 3.49 -17.12
CA ALA A 347 -16.70 4.71 -17.20
C ALA A 347 -15.19 4.45 -17.27
N ILE A 348 -14.47 5.45 -17.74
CA ILE A 348 -13.02 5.60 -17.60
C ILE A 348 -12.76 6.87 -16.82
N HIS A 349 -11.98 6.77 -15.75
CA HIS A 349 -11.44 7.93 -15.04
C HIS A 349 -10.04 8.23 -15.55
N VAL A 350 -9.83 9.45 -15.97
CA VAL A 350 -8.51 9.96 -16.36
C VAL A 350 -8.01 10.90 -15.27
N ALA A 351 -6.86 10.62 -14.72
CA ALA A 351 -6.22 11.45 -13.68
C ALA A 351 -6.23 12.93 -14.10
N ARG A 352 -6.62 13.81 -13.16
CA ARG A 352 -6.75 15.27 -13.32
C ARG A 352 -7.91 15.76 -14.19
N CYS A 353 -8.57 14.86 -14.93
CA CYS A 353 -9.69 15.23 -15.83
C CYS A 353 -11.05 14.78 -15.28
N GLY A 354 -11.09 13.66 -14.56
CA GLY A 354 -12.34 13.10 -14.05
C GLY A 354 -12.89 11.99 -14.94
N TRP A 355 -14.19 11.78 -14.83
CA TRP A 355 -14.90 10.68 -15.49
C TRP A 355 -15.30 10.99 -16.92
N ILE A 356 -15.15 9.98 -17.76
CA ILE A 356 -15.82 9.85 -19.04
C ILE A 356 -16.83 8.73 -18.85
N SER A 357 -18.11 9.06 -18.86
CA SER A 357 -19.21 8.13 -18.64
C SER A 357 -19.79 7.68 -19.98
N PHE A 358 -19.89 6.36 -20.18
CA PHE A 358 -20.43 5.76 -21.39
C PHE A 358 -21.86 5.27 -21.13
N HIS A 359 -22.79 5.64 -21.98
CA HIS A 359 -24.18 5.25 -21.90
C HIS A 359 -24.60 4.57 -23.22
N PRO A 360 -25.73 3.84 -23.25
CA PRO A 360 -26.22 3.25 -24.48
C PRO A 360 -26.49 4.28 -25.59
N ASP A 361 -26.79 5.53 -25.23
CA ASP A 361 -27.22 6.60 -26.13
C ASP A 361 -26.30 7.82 -26.20
N ARG A 362 -25.30 7.93 -25.31
CA ARG A 362 -24.38 9.07 -25.27
C ARG A 362 -23.07 8.75 -24.58
N VAL A 363 -22.06 9.58 -24.83
CA VAL A 363 -20.86 9.72 -23.99
C VAL A 363 -20.91 11.06 -23.30
N GLU A 364 -20.60 11.12 -22.02
CA GLU A 364 -20.74 12.30 -21.16
C GLU A 364 -19.45 12.58 -20.37
N LEU A 365 -19.14 13.87 -20.18
CA LEU A 365 -18.10 14.39 -19.30
C LEU A 365 -18.79 15.08 -18.09
N PRO A 366 -19.09 14.36 -17.01
CA PRO A 366 -19.86 14.91 -15.88
C PRO A 366 -19.24 16.15 -15.24
N ARG A 367 -17.91 16.25 -15.23
CA ARG A 367 -17.19 17.40 -14.65
C ARG A 367 -17.09 18.62 -15.58
N CYS A 368 -17.55 18.51 -16.80
CA CYS A 368 -17.57 19.61 -17.77
C CYS A 368 -19.02 20.04 -18.00
N ASP A 369 -19.75 20.37 -16.93
CA ASP A 369 -21.16 20.76 -16.93
C ASP A 369 -22.08 19.76 -17.67
N GLY A 370 -21.72 18.45 -17.61
CA GLY A 370 -22.48 17.40 -18.29
C GLY A 370 -22.36 17.46 -19.81
N LEU A 371 -21.27 18.02 -20.35
CA LEU A 371 -21.01 18.02 -21.79
C LEU A 371 -21.13 16.60 -22.33
N SER A 372 -21.98 16.40 -23.34
CA SER A 372 -22.26 15.07 -23.88
C SER A 372 -22.39 15.08 -25.41
N ALA A 373 -22.13 13.92 -26.01
CA ALA A 373 -22.34 13.65 -27.41
C ALA A 373 -23.21 12.40 -27.58
N PRO A 374 -24.23 12.42 -28.50
CA PRO A 374 -25.03 11.25 -28.78
C PRO A 374 -24.21 10.19 -29.52
N VAL A 375 -24.40 8.92 -29.14
CA VAL A 375 -23.75 7.76 -29.76
C VAL A 375 -24.71 6.57 -29.78
N ASP A 376 -24.37 5.53 -30.55
CA ASP A 376 -25.01 4.21 -30.55
C ASP A 376 -24.21 3.26 -29.65
N GLY A 377 -24.16 3.57 -28.34
CA GLY A 377 -23.21 3.01 -27.38
C GLY A 377 -23.52 1.57 -26.95
N ASP A 378 -24.67 0.97 -27.36
CA ASP A 378 -25.00 -0.44 -27.15
C ASP A 378 -24.27 -1.39 -28.12
N ARG A 379 -23.54 -0.84 -29.11
CA ARG A 379 -22.61 -1.54 -29.98
C ARG A 379 -21.16 -1.31 -29.56
N PHE A 380 -20.30 -2.21 -29.99
CA PHE A 380 -18.85 -2.02 -29.79
C PHE A 380 -18.35 -0.88 -30.67
N HIS A 381 -17.75 0.10 -30.02
CA HIS A 381 -17.02 1.21 -30.64
C HIS A 381 -15.63 1.30 -30.08
N ARG A 382 -14.72 1.82 -30.89
CA ARG A 382 -13.37 2.16 -30.45
C ARG A 382 -13.32 3.61 -30.05
N TYR A 383 -13.02 3.86 -28.79
CA TYR A 383 -12.83 5.18 -28.22
C TYR A 383 -11.33 5.47 -28.05
N GLU A 384 -10.90 6.63 -28.54
CA GLU A 384 -9.59 7.20 -28.26
C GLU A 384 -9.78 8.40 -27.34
N ILE A 385 -9.14 8.37 -26.19
CA ILE A 385 -9.17 9.40 -25.16
C ILE A 385 -7.77 9.96 -25.03
N VAL A 386 -7.61 11.27 -25.25
CA VAL A 386 -6.31 11.93 -25.14
C VAL A 386 -6.41 13.08 -24.15
N ARG A 387 -5.52 13.05 -23.15
CA ARG A 387 -5.25 14.18 -22.28
C ARG A 387 -3.89 14.75 -22.64
N GLU A 388 -3.86 15.99 -23.05
CA GLU A 388 -2.64 16.72 -23.39
C GLU A 388 -2.76 18.19 -22.96
N SER A 389 -1.78 18.72 -22.27
CA SER A 389 -1.75 20.13 -21.81
C SER A 389 -3.03 20.56 -21.08
N GLY A 390 -3.60 19.67 -20.28
CA GLY A 390 -4.86 19.91 -19.53
C GLY A 390 -6.15 19.74 -20.34
N ARG A 391 -6.06 19.64 -21.66
CA ARG A 391 -7.20 19.40 -22.55
C ARG A 391 -7.50 17.92 -22.66
N LEU A 392 -8.79 17.57 -22.60
CA LEU A 392 -9.31 16.24 -22.82
C LEU A 392 -10.06 16.18 -24.14
N THR A 393 -9.74 15.19 -24.97
CA THR A 393 -10.50 14.90 -26.19
C THR A 393 -10.97 13.44 -26.16
N VAL A 394 -12.16 13.20 -26.70
CA VAL A 394 -12.72 11.86 -26.89
C VAL A 394 -13.11 11.71 -28.34
N SER A 395 -12.56 10.69 -29.00
CA SER A 395 -12.95 10.30 -30.36
C SER A 395 -13.63 8.94 -30.33
N MET A 396 -14.58 8.69 -31.21
CA MET A 396 -15.24 7.42 -31.45
C MET A 396 -15.03 7.03 -32.91
N ASP A 397 -14.50 5.84 -33.16
CA ASP A 397 -14.22 5.29 -34.48
C ASP A 397 -13.44 6.27 -35.40
N GLY A 398 -12.48 6.98 -34.79
CA GLY A 398 -11.60 7.95 -35.45
C GLY A 398 -12.20 9.35 -35.63
N GLN A 399 -13.46 9.58 -35.23
CA GLN A 399 -14.07 10.90 -35.26
C GLN A 399 -14.13 11.52 -33.86
N GLN A 400 -13.61 12.73 -33.70
CA GLN A 400 -13.70 13.44 -32.42
C GLN A 400 -15.18 13.80 -32.14
N ILE A 401 -15.67 13.37 -30.98
CA ILE A 401 -17.05 13.61 -30.53
C ILE A 401 -17.12 14.61 -29.36
N LEU A 402 -16.10 14.67 -28.50
CA LEU A 402 -16.02 15.60 -27.36
C LEU A 402 -14.64 16.22 -27.24
N ALA A 403 -14.61 17.46 -26.81
CA ALA A 403 -13.38 18.12 -26.36
C ALA A 403 -13.71 19.12 -25.24
N ALA A 404 -12.92 19.11 -24.18
CA ALA A 404 -13.11 19.98 -23.03
C ALA A 404 -11.78 20.31 -22.37
N ASP A 405 -11.79 21.37 -21.57
CA ASP A 405 -10.74 21.72 -20.63
C ASP A 405 -11.31 21.47 -19.21
N PRO A 406 -11.19 20.25 -18.67
CA PRO A 406 -11.79 19.92 -17.38
C PRO A 406 -11.26 20.82 -16.26
N PRO A 407 -12.08 21.21 -15.29
CA PRO A 407 -11.61 21.97 -14.15
C PRO A 407 -10.57 21.13 -13.39
N VAL A 408 -9.32 21.59 -13.39
CA VAL A 408 -8.20 20.93 -12.69
C VAL A 408 -8.12 21.46 -11.27
N ASP A 409 -8.39 20.60 -10.30
CA ASP A 409 -7.97 20.87 -8.92
C ASP A 409 -6.53 20.39 -8.77
N PRO A 410 -5.53 21.25 -8.56
CA PRO A 410 -4.14 20.86 -8.48
C PRO A 410 -3.84 19.94 -7.31
N GLU A 411 -4.69 19.93 -6.29
CA GLU A 411 -4.56 19.07 -5.11
C GLU A 411 -5.26 17.70 -5.27
N LYS A 412 -6.18 17.58 -6.25
CA LYS A 412 -6.99 16.38 -6.45
C LYS A 412 -6.69 15.72 -7.79
N VAL A 413 -5.69 14.87 -7.81
CA VAL A 413 -5.26 14.20 -9.04
C VAL A 413 -6.23 13.11 -9.47
N GLY A 414 -6.73 12.31 -8.53
CA GLY A 414 -7.51 11.10 -8.78
C GLY A 414 -6.74 10.01 -9.51
N PRO A 415 -7.11 8.74 -9.37
CA PRO A 415 -6.47 7.62 -10.07
C PRO A 415 -6.96 7.50 -11.53
N THR A 416 -6.12 6.94 -12.41
CA THR A 416 -6.57 6.49 -13.74
C THR A 416 -7.09 5.06 -13.63
N ARG A 417 -8.33 4.79 -14.10
CA ARG A 417 -8.99 3.50 -13.94
C ARG A 417 -10.18 3.34 -14.89
N PHE A 418 -10.64 2.11 -15.09
CA PHE A 418 -11.84 1.83 -15.87
C PHE A 418 -12.70 0.75 -15.21
N GLY A 419 -13.97 0.69 -15.58
CA GLY A 419 -14.92 -0.33 -15.12
C GLY A 419 -16.25 0.25 -14.68
N ASN A 420 -16.91 -0.44 -13.74
CA ASN A 420 -18.15 -0.01 -13.13
C ASN A 420 -17.86 0.77 -11.87
N ILE A 421 -17.94 2.07 -11.98
CA ILE A 421 -17.56 2.98 -10.92
C ILE A 421 -18.78 3.68 -10.40
N TYR A 422 -18.92 3.55 -9.13
CA TYR A 422 -20.08 3.86 -8.38
C TYR A 422 -20.12 5.29 -7.79
N TYR A 423 -19.00 5.98 -7.61
CA TYR A 423 -19.00 7.31 -6.98
C TYR A 423 -18.11 8.31 -7.70
N ASP A 424 -18.57 9.55 -7.73
CA ASP A 424 -17.81 10.70 -8.22
C ASP A 424 -16.91 11.20 -7.09
N ASP A 425 -15.84 10.45 -6.75
CA ASP A 425 -14.97 10.88 -5.68
C ASP A 425 -13.51 10.97 -6.11
N PHE A 426 -13.02 12.20 -6.23
CA PHE A 426 -11.61 12.53 -6.31
C PHE A 426 -10.88 12.17 -5.00
N ASN A 427 -11.61 11.97 -3.92
CA ASN A 427 -11.07 11.73 -2.58
C ASN A 427 -11.11 10.25 -2.18
N ALA A 428 -11.45 9.34 -3.05
CA ALA A 428 -11.65 7.93 -2.69
C ALA A 428 -10.48 7.27 -1.96
N PHE A 429 -9.31 7.89 -1.96
CA PHE A 429 -8.13 7.43 -1.23
C PHE A 429 -7.51 8.45 -0.28
N GLY A 430 -8.05 9.65 -0.19
CA GLY A 430 -7.64 10.63 0.81
C GLY A 430 -8.43 10.46 2.09
N THR A 431 -7.95 9.75 3.06
CA THR A 431 -8.37 9.75 4.48
C THR A 431 -9.73 9.16 4.86
N GLN A 432 -10.68 8.97 3.95
CA GLN A 432 -11.97 8.33 4.26
C GLN A 432 -12.33 7.33 3.17
N SER A 433 -12.27 6.04 3.49
CA SER A 433 -13.13 5.11 2.77
C SER A 433 -14.54 5.63 2.93
N PRO A 434 -15.35 5.78 1.85
CA PRO A 434 -16.73 6.21 2.01
C PRO A 434 -17.40 5.33 3.06
N SER A 435 -18.04 5.94 4.02
CA SER A 435 -18.83 5.21 4.98
C SER A 435 -19.90 4.44 4.20
N ARG A 436 -20.24 3.25 4.68
CA ARG A 436 -21.17 2.32 4.00
C ARG A 436 -22.53 2.94 3.65
N GLY A 437 -22.85 4.15 4.16
CA GLY A 437 -24.09 4.88 3.95
C GLY A 437 -24.02 5.97 2.88
N GLU A 438 -22.81 6.28 2.36
CA GLU A 438 -22.62 7.34 1.34
C GLU A 438 -22.56 6.80 -0.09
N LEU A 439 -22.70 5.50 -0.24
CA LEU A 439 -22.74 4.85 -1.52
C LEU A 439 -24.18 4.97 -2.05
N ASP A 440 -24.36 5.70 -3.15
CA ASP A 440 -25.65 5.91 -3.79
C ASP A 440 -26.27 4.55 -4.26
N ALA A 441 -27.47 4.24 -3.86
CA ALA A 441 -28.10 2.93 -4.06
C ALA A 441 -28.43 2.61 -5.53
N GLU A 442 -28.20 3.51 -6.47
CA GLU A 442 -28.75 3.44 -7.83
C GLU A 442 -27.73 3.13 -8.94
N ALA A 443 -26.45 2.95 -8.63
CA ALA A 443 -25.46 2.66 -9.68
C ALA A 443 -25.59 1.21 -10.18
N GLU A 444 -26.47 1.01 -11.13
CA GLU A 444 -26.61 -0.21 -11.91
C GLU A 444 -25.96 -0.02 -13.27
N GLY A 445 -25.22 -1.03 -13.73
CA GLY A 445 -24.66 -0.96 -15.06
C GLY A 445 -24.20 -2.31 -15.57
N GLU A 446 -24.18 -2.42 -16.86
CA GLU A 446 -23.62 -3.53 -17.60
C GLU A 446 -22.81 -3.01 -18.78
N ALA A 447 -21.54 -3.38 -18.81
CA ALA A 447 -20.60 -3.02 -19.87
C ALA A 447 -19.83 -4.24 -20.35
N GLN A 448 -19.37 -4.17 -21.59
CA GLN A 448 -18.49 -5.18 -22.17
C GLN A 448 -17.27 -4.50 -22.80
N TRP A 449 -16.09 -5.00 -22.47
CA TRP A 449 -14.81 -4.44 -22.86
C TRP A 449 -14.02 -5.47 -23.67
N ARG A 450 -13.48 -5.07 -24.83
CA ARG A 450 -12.63 -5.92 -25.66
C ARG A 450 -11.17 -5.54 -25.60
N LEU A 451 -10.90 -4.24 -25.49
CA LEU A 451 -9.54 -3.69 -25.48
C LEU A 451 -9.47 -2.54 -24.49
N VAL A 452 -8.37 -2.48 -23.76
CA VAL A 452 -7.91 -1.24 -23.10
C VAL A 452 -6.41 -1.15 -23.32
N LYS A 453 -5.97 -0.07 -23.96
CA LYS A 453 -4.58 0.27 -24.12
C LYS A 453 -4.34 1.65 -23.55
N MET A 454 -3.25 1.84 -22.85
CA MET A 454 -2.85 3.13 -22.31
C MET A 454 -1.38 3.40 -22.61
N VAL A 455 -1.10 4.65 -22.97
CA VAL A 455 0.27 5.17 -23.14
C VAL A 455 0.38 6.44 -22.30
N ILE A 456 1.43 6.54 -21.51
CA ILE A 456 1.80 7.73 -20.75
C ILE A 456 3.17 8.17 -21.20
N ASP A 457 3.26 9.37 -21.78
CA ASP A 457 4.51 10.07 -22.05
C ASP A 457 4.71 11.11 -20.94
N ASN A 458 5.74 10.91 -20.13
CA ASN A 458 6.05 11.76 -18.97
C ASN A 458 7.45 12.37 -19.16
N PRO A 459 7.62 13.69 -19.02
CA PRO A 459 8.93 14.33 -19.20
C PRO A 459 9.98 13.91 -18.16
N ASN A 460 9.56 13.39 -17.01
CA ASN A 460 10.43 13.07 -15.88
C ASN A 460 10.61 11.56 -15.61
N HIS A 461 9.84 10.71 -16.28
CA HIS A 461 9.84 9.27 -16.07
C HIS A 461 9.87 8.52 -17.40
N PRO A 462 10.28 7.25 -17.43
CA PRO A 462 10.19 6.42 -18.61
C PRO A 462 8.76 6.36 -19.16
N ARG A 463 8.63 6.27 -20.47
CA ARG A 463 7.35 6.05 -21.13
C ARG A 463 6.72 4.77 -20.61
N HIS A 464 5.45 4.84 -20.22
CA HIS A 464 4.67 3.67 -19.78
C HIS A 464 3.69 3.25 -20.87
N GLU A 465 3.65 1.96 -21.15
CA GLU A 465 2.67 1.35 -22.04
C GLU A 465 2.00 0.16 -21.36
N PHE A 466 0.69 0.11 -21.47
CA PHE A 466 -0.15 -1.00 -21.03
C PHE A 466 -1.09 -1.38 -22.18
N GLN A 467 -1.29 -2.68 -22.40
CA GLN A 467 -2.29 -3.18 -23.32
C GLN A 467 -2.91 -4.45 -22.79
N TRP A 468 -4.22 -4.50 -22.81
CA TRP A 468 -5.01 -5.68 -22.49
C TRP A 468 -6.09 -5.89 -23.55
N GLU A 469 -6.33 -7.16 -23.90
CA GLU A 469 -7.35 -7.59 -24.87
C GLU A 469 -8.10 -8.79 -24.30
N ALA A 470 -9.43 -8.77 -24.35
CA ALA A 470 -10.27 -9.87 -23.88
C ALA A 470 -10.04 -11.18 -24.65
N ALA A 471 -9.62 -11.09 -25.91
CA ALA A 471 -9.26 -12.23 -26.74
C ALA A 471 -8.10 -13.08 -26.16
N SER A 472 -7.30 -12.52 -25.26
CA SER A 472 -6.28 -13.26 -24.51
C SER A 472 -6.87 -14.31 -23.55
N GLY A 473 -8.15 -14.19 -23.19
CA GLY A 473 -8.81 -14.97 -22.15
C GLY A 473 -8.37 -14.65 -20.72
N GLN A 474 -7.51 -13.66 -20.54
CA GLN A 474 -6.98 -13.24 -19.23
C GLN A 474 -7.66 -11.96 -18.75
N LEU A 475 -7.91 -11.85 -17.45
CA LEU A 475 -8.43 -10.62 -16.83
C LEU A 475 -7.40 -9.48 -16.93
N PRO A 476 -7.82 -8.20 -16.90
CA PRO A 476 -6.89 -7.07 -16.89
C PRO A 476 -5.88 -7.11 -15.72
N ASN A 477 -6.30 -7.63 -14.57
CA ASN A 477 -5.48 -7.82 -13.37
C ASN A 477 -4.94 -9.26 -13.22
N GLN A 478 -4.69 -9.97 -14.31
CA GLN A 478 -4.29 -11.39 -14.26
C GLN A 478 -3.00 -11.59 -13.45
N TYR A 479 -2.06 -10.67 -13.53
CA TYR A 479 -0.85 -10.74 -12.72
C TYR A 479 -1.16 -10.72 -11.21
N GLU A 480 -2.07 -9.85 -10.77
CA GLU A 480 -2.53 -9.79 -9.38
C GLU A 480 -3.20 -11.11 -8.97
N GLU A 481 -4.08 -11.66 -9.85
CA GLU A 481 -4.77 -12.92 -9.60
C GLU A 481 -3.82 -14.10 -9.41
N ASP A 482 -2.71 -14.13 -10.13
CA ASP A 482 -1.76 -15.23 -10.17
C ASP A 482 -0.66 -15.09 -9.10
N ARG A 483 -0.25 -13.88 -8.73
CA ARG A 483 0.98 -13.60 -7.99
C ARG A 483 0.79 -13.02 -6.59
N LEU A 484 -0.39 -12.49 -6.28
CA LEU A 484 -0.70 -11.96 -4.95
C LEU A 484 -1.64 -12.89 -4.19
N ILE A 485 -1.47 -12.91 -2.87
CA ILE A 485 -2.35 -13.63 -1.94
C ILE A 485 -3.02 -12.61 -1.03
N GLU A 486 -4.35 -12.66 -0.96
CA GLU A 486 -5.12 -11.91 0.02
C GLU A 486 -5.05 -12.61 1.39
N ILE A 487 -4.45 -11.96 2.36
CA ILE A 487 -4.33 -12.44 3.74
C ILE A 487 -5.56 -12.02 4.54
N ASP A 488 -5.89 -10.74 4.47
CA ASP A 488 -7.02 -10.13 5.14
C ASP A 488 -7.77 -9.22 4.18
N ASN A 489 -9.09 -9.37 4.15
CA ASN A 489 -9.97 -8.42 3.53
C ASN A 489 -10.66 -7.59 4.61
N ASN A 490 -10.36 -6.31 4.65
CA ASN A 490 -10.98 -5.38 5.61
C ASN A 490 -12.38 -4.92 5.17
N TYR A 491 -13.00 -5.64 4.26
CA TYR A 491 -14.34 -5.35 3.75
C TYR A 491 -15.37 -5.22 4.87
N GLY A 492 -16.01 -4.08 4.96
CA GLY A 492 -17.03 -3.80 5.98
C GLY A 492 -16.50 -3.20 7.28
N TYR A 493 -15.18 -3.01 7.40
CA TYR A 493 -14.57 -2.27 8.50
C TYR A 493 -14.15 -0.89 7.99
N SER A 494 -14.58 0.17 8.66
CA SER A 494 -14.40 1.56 8.23
C SER A 494 -13.00 2.14 8.48
N SER A 495 -11.99 1.31 8.74
CA SER A 495 -10.67 1.81 9.09
C SER A 495 -9.64 1.64 7.99
N TYR A 496 -9.15 2.75 7.49
CA TYR A 496 -8.02 2.90 6.59
C TYR A 496 -6.69 2.31 7.13
N TRP A 497 -6.56 2.13 8.44
CA TRP A 497 -5.30 1.77 9.10
C TRP A 497 -5.08 0.27 9.30
N ALA A 498 -5.98 -0.56 8.83
CA ALA A 498 -5.79 -2.00 8.81
C ALA A 498 -4.74 -2.41 7.75
N GLY A 499 -4.17 -3.59 7.90
CA GLY A 499 -3.32 -4.18 6.86
C GLY A 499 -1.82 -4.03 7.07
N GLN A 500 -1.35 -3.59 8.24
CA GLN A 500 0.08 -3.71 8.59
C GLN A 500 0.44 -5.18 8.73
N VAL A 501 1.47 -5.60 8.01
CA VAL A 501 1.90 -6.99 7.92
C VAL A 501 3.34 -7.11 8.37
N HIS A 502 3.61 -8.09 9.27
CA HIS A 502 4.96 -8.55 9.55
C HIS A 502 4.99 -10.07 9.49
N TRP A 503 6.09 -10.64 9.05
CA TRP A 503 6.20 -12.07 8.84
C TRP A 503 7.60 -12.60 9.16
N VAL A 504 7.66 -13.90 9.43
CA VAL A 504 8.88 -14.69 9.58
C VAL A 504 8.71 -16.03 8.88
N GLN A 505 9.82 -16.68 8.54
CA GLN A 505 9.83 -18.04 8.00
C GLN A 505 10.55 -18.98 8.98
N PHE A 506 9.91 -20.10 9.31
CA PHE A 506 10.48 -21.17 10.13
C PHE A 506 11.46 -22.03 9.33
N ALA A 507 12.27 -22.83 10.05
CA ALA A 507 13.30 -23.66 9.43
C ALA A 507 12.75 -24.70 8.41
N ASP A 508 11.52 -25.15 8.59
CA ASP A 508 10.84 -26.09 7.68
C ASP A 508 10.15 -25.41 6.47
N GLY A 509 10.28 -24.09 6.34
CA GLY A 509 9.71 -23.31 5.25
C GLY A 509 8.32 -22.72 5.52
N GLU A 510 7.63 -23.11 6.61
CA GLU A 510 6.36 -22.48 6.99
C GLU A 510 6.58 -20.98 7.25
N ILE A 511 5.69 -20.15 6.73
CA ILE A 511 5.69 -18.71 6.94
C ILE A 511 4.56 -18.36 7.91
N PHE A 512 4.89 -17.62 8.97
CA PHE A 512 3.90 -17.04 9.87
C PHE A 512 3.87 -15.53 9.71
N LEU A 513 2.66 -15.02 9.49
CA LEU A 513 2.41 -13.61 9.23
C LEU A 513 1.40 -13.09 10.25
N VAL A 514 1.62 -11.87 10.75
CA VAL A 514 0.66 -11.15 11.58
C VAL A 514 0.17 -9.92 10.86
N SER A 515 -1.15 -9.74 10.82
CA SER A 515 -1.82 -8.56 10.27
C SER A 515 -2.75 -7.91 11.28
N GLY A 516 -2.94 -6.60 11.16
CA GLY A 516 -3.83 -5.82 12.00
C GLY A 516 -5.15 -5.52 11.32
N ARG A 517 -6.27 -5.70 12.02
CA ARG A 517 -7.60 -5.20 11.63
C ARG A 517 -8.04 -4.10 12.56
N GLN A 518 -8.82 -3.16 12.04
CA GLN A 518 -9.34 -2.04 12.82
C GLN A 518 -10.77 -1.70 12.41
N PHE A 519 -11.51 -1.12 13.34
CA PHE A 519 -12.79 -0.47 13.06
C PHE A 519 -12.89 0.84 13.86
N ASN A 520 -13.62 1.80 13.33
CA ASN A 520 -13.95 3.01 14.05
C ASN A 520 -15.25 2.79 14.83
N ARG A 521 -15.26 3.20 16.09
CA ARG A 521 -16.46 3.26 16.92
C ARG A 521 -17.24 4.53 16.61
N ASP A 522 -18.52 4.56 16.99
CA ASP A 522 -19.39 5.73 16.84
C ASP A 522 -18.88 6.96 17.62
N ASP A 523 -18.08 6.74 18.67
CA ASP A 523 -17.43 7.81 19.45
C ASP A 523 -16.10 8.31 18.84
N GLY A 524 -15.75 7.87 17.63
CA GLY A 524 -14.53 8.23 16.92
C GLY A 524 -13.27 7.49 17.39
N LYS A 525 -13.37 6.65 18.43
CA LYS A 525 -12.23 5.86 18.90
C LYS A 525 -12.00 4.66 17.98
N ARG A 526 -10.73 4.24 17.87
CA ARG A 526 -10.34 3.09 17.05
C ARG A 526 -10.12 1.87 17.92
N CYS A 527 -10.79 0.79 17.53
CA CYS A 527 -10.52 -0.53 18.06
C CYS A 527 -9.70 -1.32 17.04
N GLY A 528 -8.71 -2.05 17.52
CA GLY A 528 -7.86 -2.89 16.68
C GLY A 528 -7.60 -4.24 17.31
N TRP A 529 -7.37 -5.26 16.48
CA TRP A 529 -6.99 -6.61 16.90
C TRP A 529 -5.99 -7.20 15.91
N LEU A 530 -5.29 -8.24 16.32
CA LEU A 530 -4.24 -8.86 15.53
C LEU A 530 -4.60 -10.31 15.19
N LEU A 531 -4.39 -10.67 13.94
CA LEU A 531 -4.62 -12.00 13.41
C LEU A 531 -3.34 -12.56 12.82
N GLY A 532 -3.11 -13.86 13.02
CA GLY A 532 -2.05 -14.61 12.39
C GLY A 532 -2.55 -15.32 11.13
N CYS A 533 -1.65 -15.51 10.15
CA CYS A 533 -1.89 -16.35 8.98
C CYS A 533 -0.66 -17.21 8.70
N ARG A 534 -0.89 -18.46 8.27
CA ARG A 534 0.17 -19.39 7.85
C ARG A 534 0.16 -19.55 6.36
N LEU A 535 1.36 -19.49 5.78
CA LEU A 535 1.61 -19.57 4.34
C LEU A 535 2.78 -20.52 4.07
N SER A 536 2.92 -20.91 2.82
CA SER A 536 4.12 -21.52 2.25
C SER A 536 4.45 -20.86 0.91
N GLU A 537 5.67 -21.03 0.41
CA GLU A 537 6.02 -20.53 -0.92
C GLU A 537 5.16 -21.17 -2.02
N ASP A 538 4.74 -22.44 -1.84
CA ASP A 538 3.86 -23.15 -2.78
C ASP A 538 2.49 -22.47 -2.95
N ASP A 539 2.07 -21.70 -1.97
CA ASP A 539 0.81 -20.96 -2.06
C ASP A 539 0.81 -19.91 -3.17
N PHE A 540 1.98 -19.38 -3.53
CA PHE A 540 2.13 -18.33 -4.54
C PHE A 540 2.16 -18.86 -5.99
N GLY A 541 2.12 -20.19 -6.20
CA GLY A 541 2.07 -20.77 -7.55
C GLY A 541 3.31 -20.50 -8.40
N ILE A 542 4.42 -20.14 -7.77
CA ILE A 542 5.70 -19.85 -8.41
C ILE A 542 6.49 -21.16 -8.41
N GLY A 543 6.33 -21.96 -9.47
CA GLY A 543 7.05 -23.22 -9.71
C GLY A 543 8.37 -23.00 -10.43
#